data_773a74ac4c4e4db21e033af3ad9d4c45
#
_entry.id   773a74ac4c4e4db21e033af3ad9d4c45
#
_cell.length_a   1.000
_cell.length_b   1.000
_cell.length_c   1.000
_cell.angle_alpha   90.00
_cell.angle_beta   90.00
_cell.angle_gamma   90.00
#
_symmetry.space_group_name_H-M   'P 1'
#
loop_
_entity.id
_entity.type
_entity.pdbx_description
1 polymer ?
#
loop_
_entity_poly.entity_id
_entity_poly.type
_entity_poly.pdbx_seq_one_letter_code
_entity_poly.pdbx_strand_id
1 'polypeptide(L)'
;MAARQAASGAALRRSSIVPIHALFLIAAMALVGSNVGFGKSIVAVMPVMLFALLRFVIAVACMAPWYRPSRMRRVTRGEWTNLFLQALFGTFGFTLLMLNGVRLTSALAAGIITSTIPATVALLSWLVLREKPSGRTLVSVTLAVAGVALLNADRGGEFAGAAPADAARALLGNALVMSAVLCESVYVVLSRRLTQTLPAIEICAYTHLIGALLMLPLGLAPLLTFDLPSVPPHIWGLVVWYALSASLFSFWLWMKGIRHVPAHLAGVFTSVLPIAAAAAMTN
;
A
#
# COMPACT_ATOMS: atom_id res chain seq x y z
N MET A 1 40.78 16.43 -25.51
CA MET A 1 40.53 16.71 -24.08
C MET A 1 39.08 17.06 -23.81
N ALA A 2 38.44 17.91 -24.60
CA ALA A 2 37.04 18.35 -24.41
C ALA A 2 35.99 17.21 -24.44
N ALA A 3 36.15 16.19 -25.32
CA ALA A 3 35.21 15.05 -25.42
C ALA A 3 35.23 14.14 -24.15
N ARG A 4 36.35 14.01 -23.46
CA ARG A 4 36.44 13.28 -22.17
C ARG A 4 35.82 14.06 -21.01
N GLN A 5 35.86 15.38 -21.02
CA GLN A 5 35.19 16.22 -20.02
C GLN A 5 33.67 16.23 -20.22
N ALA A 6 33.18 16.21 -21.48
CA ALA A 6 31.76 16.11 -21.79
C ALA A 6 31.17 14.73 -21.37
N ALA A 7 31.92 13.65 -21.59
CA ALA A 7 31.52 12.31 -21.15
C ALA A 7 31.54 12.16 -19.61
N SER A 8 32.48 12.83 -18.91
CA SER A 8 32.50 12.88 -17.44
C SER A 8 31.35 13.69 -16.87
N GLY A 9 30.98 14.81 -17.51
CA GLY A 9 29.82 15.63 -17.12
C GLY A 9 28.46 14.94 -17.35
N ALA A 10 28.36 14.11 -18.39
CA ALA A 10 27.16 13.32 -18.66
C ALA A 10 27.02 12.10 -17.71
N ALA A 11 28.12 11.52 -17.27
CA ALA A 11 28.12 10.42 -16.31
C ALA A 11 27.74 10.87 -14.87
N LEU A 12 27.95 12.13 -14.52
CA LEU A 12 27.58 12.74 -13.22
C LEU A 12 26.12 13.24 -13.17
N ARG A 13 25.39 13.24 -14.29
CA ARG A 13 23.92 13.33 -14.30
C ARG A 13 23.25 11.98 -14.06
N ARG A 14 23.84 11.12 -13.23
CA ARG A 14 23.11 10.07 -12.54
C ARG A 14 22.08 10.78 -11.68
N SER A 15 20.83 10.64 -12.05
CA SER A 15 19.64 11.13 -11.39
C SER A 15 19.83 11.23 -9.87
N SER A 16 20.33 12.38 -9.40
CA SER A 16 20.19 12.73 -8.00
C SER A 16 18.69 12.81 -7.77
N ILE A 17 18.11 11.78 -7.17
CA ILE A 17 16.76 11.85 -6.62
C ILE A 17 16.77 13.11 -5.79
N VAL A 18 15.99 14.12 -6.20
CA VAL A 18 15.91 15.35 -5.42
C VAL A 18 15.46 14.92 -4.02
N PRO A 19 16.20 15.25 -2.94
CA PRO A 19 15.97 14.70 -1.58
C PRO A 19 14.51 14.82 -1.14
N ILE A 20 13.81 15.85 -1.59
CA ILE A 20 12.40 16.10 -1.28
C ILE A 20 11.46 15.01 -1.82
N HIS A 21 11.75 14.43 -2.99
CA HIS A 21 10.89 13.37 -3.57
C HIS A 21 11.08 12.03 -2.84
N ALA A 22 12.31 11.74 -2.40
CA ALA A 22 12.59 10.61 -1.52
C ALA A 22 11.89 10.77 -0.17
N LEU A 23 11.93 11.97 0.41
CA LEU A 23 11.25 12.27 1.67
C LEU A 23 9.72 12.09 1.56
N PHE A 24 9.11 12.46 0.42
CA PHE A 24 7.69 12.22 0.19
C PHE A 24 7.35 10.71 0.19
N LEU A 25 8.18 9.87 -0.42
CA LEU A 25 7.98 8.42 -0.43
C LEU A 25 8.18 7.81 0.96
N ILE A 26 9.19 8.24 1.71
CA ILE A 26 9.45 7.81 3.09
C ILE A 26 8.26 8.18 3.99
N ALA A 27 7.82 9.45 3.95
CA ALA A 27 6.69 9.92 4.76
C ALA A 27 5.39 9.19 4.40
N ALA A 28 5.14 8.95 3.12
CA ALA A 28 3.99 8.17 2.68
C ALA A 28 3.99 6.76 3.28
N MET A 29 5.12 6.06 3.19
CA MET A 29 5.24 4.70 3.72
C MET A 29 5.23 4.63 5.24
N ALA A 30 5.75 5.65 5.93
CA ALA A 30 5.66 5.75 7.38
C ALA A 30 4.20 5.91 7.85
N LEU A 31 3.40 6.73 7.16
CA LEU A 31 1.96 6.85 7.42
C LEU A 31 1.22 5.55 7.18
N VAL A 32 1.50 4.86 6.08
CA VAL A 32 0.86 3.56 5.79
C VAL A 32 1.26 2.52 6.84
N GLY A 33 2.53 2.45 7.20
CA GLY A 33 3.03 1.51 8.20
C GLY A 33 2.40 1.71 9.58
N SER A 34 2.32 2.95 10.07
CA SER A 34 1.67 3.25 11.36
C SER A 34 0.20 2.82 11.39
N ASN A 35 -0.50 2.90 10.25
CA ASN A 35 -1.89 2.50 10.15
C ASN A 35 -2.11 0.97 10.24
N VAL A 36 -1.09 0.13 10.08
CA VAL A 36 -1.22 -1.32 10.28
C VAL A 36 -1.60 -1.64 11.73
N GLY A 37 -0.94 -0.99 12.70
CA GLY A 37 -1.26 -1.13 14.12
C GLY A 37 -2.66 -0.59 14.46
N PHE A 38 -2.96 0.63 14.03
CA PHE A 38 -4.28 1.26 14.26
C PHE A 38 -5.42 0.48 13.60
N GLY A 39 -5.19 -0.05 12.40
CA GLY A 39 -6.15 -0.90 11.70
C GLY A 39 -6.53 -2.13 12.52
N LYS A 40 -5.57 -2.78 13.19
CA LYS A 40 -5.82 -3.93 14.06
C LYS A 40 -6.73 -3.57 15.22
N SER A 41 -6.49 -2.44 15.89
CA SER A 41 -7.33 -1.95 16.98
C SER A 41 -8.77 -1.64 16.53
N ILE A 42 -8.93 -1.05 15.35
CA ILE A 42 -10.26 -0.72 14.80
C ILE A 42 -11.03 -1.99 14.43
N VAL A 43 -10.41 -2.95 13.73
CA VAL A 43 -11.11 -4.17 13.30
C VAL A 43 -11.38 -5.18 14.43
N ALA A 44 -10.81 -4.96 15.61
CA ALA A 44 -11.17 -5.69 16.81
C ALA A 44 -12.56 -5.30 17.36
N VAL A 45 -13.02 -4.07 17.07
CA VAL A 45 -14.28 -3.49 17.57
C VAL A 45 -15.32 -3.37 16.47
N MET A 46 -14.90 -3.11 15.24
CA MET A 46 -15.78 -2.80 14.10
C MET A 46 -15.60 -3.83 12.97
N PRO A 47 -16.69 -4.24 12.28
CA PRO A 47 -16.58 -5.10 11.11
C PRO A 47 -15.65 -4.51 10.04
N VAL A 48 -14.74 -5.34 9.48
CA VAL A 48 -13.72 -4.92 8.50
C VAL A 48 -14.34 -4.18 7.30
N MET A 49 -15.46 -4.70 6.77
CA MET A 49 -16.12 -4.11 5.60
C MET A 49 -16.74 -2.75 5.91
N LEU A 50 -17.29 -2.60 7.12
CA LEU A 50 -17.83 -1.32 7.59
C LEU A 50 -16.70 -0.29 7.73
N PHE A 51 -15.62 -0.65 8.42
CA PHE A 51 -14.46 0.23 8.56
C PHE A 51 -13.88 0.64 7.21
N ALA A 52 -13.71 -0.31 6.28
CA ALA A 52 -13.23 -0.02 4.94
C ALA A 52 -14.15 0.95 4.18
N LEU A 53 -15.48 0.77 4.26
CA LEU A 53 -16.43 1.69 3.66
C LEU A 53 -16.34 3.09 4.27
N LEU A 54 -16.35 3.20 5.60
CA LEU A 54 -16.24 4.49 6.32
C LEU A 54 -14.96 5.23 5.95
N ARG A 55 -13.84 4.52 5.89
CA ARG A 55 -12.55 5.06 5.45
C ARG A 55 -12.65 5.70 4.06
N PHE A 56 -13.25 5.00 3.09
CA PHE A 56 -13.39 5.52 1.73
C PHE A 56 -14.37 6.68 1.66
N VAL A 57 -15.49 6.62 2.38
CA VAL A 57 -16.49 7.71 2.43
C VAL A 57 -15.85 8.99 3.00
N ILE A 58 -15.12 8.90 4.10
CA ILE A 58 -14.38 10.02 4.67
C ILE A 58 -13.37 10.58 3.67
N ALA A 59 -12.59 9.71 3.03
CA ALA A 59 -11.60 10.13 2.04
C ALA A 59 -12.24 10.83 0.85
N VAL A 60 -13.33 10.29 0.30
CA VAL A 60 -14.08 10.88 -0.82
C VAL A 60 -14.67 12.24 -0.43
N ALA A 61 -15.26 12.35 0.74
CA ALA A 61 -15.79 13.62 1.25
C ALA A 61 -14.69 14.69 1.37
N CYS A 62 -13.54 14.34 1.96
CA CYS A 62 -12.40 15.24 2.06
C CYS A 62 -11.79 15.62 0.71
N MET A 63 -11.89 14.74 -0.28
CA MET A 63 -11.38 14.97 -1.63
C MET A 63 -12.39 15.68 -2.56
N ALA A 64 -13.60 15.99 -2.09
CA ALA A 64 -14.67 16.60 -2.88
C ALA A 64 -14.22 17.82 -3.74
N PRO A 65 -13.36 18.76 -3.24
CA PRO A 65 -12.93 19.91 -4.02
C PRO A 65 -12.05 19.57 -5.25
N TRP A 66 -11.48 18.36 -5.28
CA TRP A 66 -10.57 17.94 -6.36
C TRP A 66 -11.22 17.13 -7.46
N TYR A 67 -12.52 16.80 -7.35
CA TYR A 67 -13.24 16.18 -8.44
C TYR A 67 -13.49 17.20 -9.56
N ARG A 68 -12.85 16.99 -10.70
CA ARG A 68 -12.93 17.88 -11.87
C ARG A 68 -13.45 17.12 -13.09
N PRO A 69 -14.78 16.93 -13.24
CA PRO A 69 -15.37 16.14 -14.34
C PRO A 69 -15.00 16.68 -15.73
N SER A 70 -14.86 18.00 -15.88
CA SER A 70 -14.46 18.62 -17.14
C SER A 70 -13.08 18.21 -17.63
N ARG A 71 -12.14 17.99 -16.68
CA ARG A 71 -10.79 17.52 -17.00
C ARG A 71 -10.80 16.02 -17.29
N MET A 72 -11.59 15.24 -16.55
CA MET A 72 -11.71 13.80 -16.72
C MET A 72 -12.36 13.38 -18.04
N ARG A 73 -13.12 14.24 -18.70
CA ARG A 73 -13.61 13.99 -20.07
C ARG A 73 -12.50 13.86 -21.12
N ARG A 74 -11.31 14.33 -20.83
CA ARG A 74 -10.13 14.27 -21.72
C ARG A 74 -9.22 13.08 -21.41
N VAL A 75 -9.52 12.31 -20.37
CA VAL A 75 -8.75 11.13 -19.98
C VAL A 75 -9.04 10.01 -20.96
N THR A 76 -7.99 9.40 -21.47
CA THR A 76 -8.07 8.31 -22.43
C THR A 76 -8.62 7.03 -21.81
N ARG A 77 -9.12 6.10 -22.62
CA ARG A 77 -9.59 4.79 -22.14
C ARG A 77 -8.49 4.02 -21.39
N GLY A 78 -7.24 4.11 -21.85
CA GLY A 78 -6.10 3.46 -21.18
C GLY A 78 -5.81 4.04 -19.81
N GLU A 79 -5.93 5.36 -19.64
CA GLU A 79 -5.77 6.01 -18.34
C GLU A 79 -6.93 5.67 -17.39
N TRP A 80 -8.17 5.58 -17.88
CA TRP A 80 -9.31 5.09 -17.10
C TRP A 80 -9.12 3.65 -16.64
N THR A 81 -8.65 2.78 -17.53
CA THR A 81 -8.31 1.39 -17.15
C THR A 81 -7.23 1.37 -16.07
N ASN A 82 -6.21 2.23 -16.19
CA ASN A 82 -5.15 2.33 -15.18
C ASN A 82 -5.71 2.85 -13.84
N LEU A 83 -6.57 3.89 -13.84
CA LEU A 83 -7.24 4.38 -12.64
C LEU A 83 -8.08 3.28 -11.96
N PHE A 84 -8.85 2.53 -12.74
CA PHE A 84 -9.65 1.41 -12.23
C PHE A 84 -8.77 0.32 -11.63
N LEU A 85 -7.70 -0.09 -12.31
CA LEU A 85 -6.77 -1.11 -11.80
C LEU A 85 -6.03 -0.62 -10.55
N GLN A 86 -5.64 0.65 -10.48
CA GLN A 86 -5.07 1.24 -9.27
C GLN A 86 -6.08 1.24 -8.11
N ALA A 87 -7.35 1.55 -8.38
CA ALA A 87 -8.39 1.49 -7.37
C ALA A 87 -8.66 0.04 -6.93
N LEU A 88 -8.73 -0.89 -7.87
CA LEU A 88 -8.98 -2.29 -7.60
C LEU A 88 -7.87 -2.92 -6.77
N PHE A 89 -6.61 -2.72 -7.14
CA PHE A 89 -5.46 -3.31 -6.45
C PHE A 89 -4.98 -2.45 -5.29
N GLY A 90 -4.68 -1.16 -5.50
CA GLY A 90 -4.02 -0.30 -4.53
C GLY A 90 -4.92 0.23 -3.42
N THR A 91 -6.25 0.35 -3.66
CA THR A 91 -7.16 0.84 -2.62
C THR A 91 -8.09 -0.25 -2.10
N PHE A 92 -8.92 -0.82 -2.95
CA PHE A 92 -9.92 -1.81 -2.58
C PHE A 92 -9.29 -3.15 -2.19
N GLY A 93 -8.56 -3.80 -3.10
CA GLY A 93 -7.97 -5.12 -2.90
C GLY A 93 -6.96 -5.13 -1.75
N PHE A 94 -6.02 -4.18 -1.75
CA PHE A 94 -5.06 -4.02 -0.65
C PHE A 94 -5.77 -3.88 0.70
N THR A 95 -6.78 -3.01 0.80
CA THR A 95 -7.52 -2.78 2.04
C THR A 95 -8.20 -4.04 2.54
N LEU A 96 -8.94 -4.74 1.68
CA LEU A 96 -9.63 -5.97 2.06
C LEU A 96 -8.67 -7.06 2.50
N LEU A 97 -7.65 -7.30 1.70
CA LEU A 97 -6.68 -8.38 1.94
C LEU A 97 -5.84 -8.09 3.19
N MET A 98 -5.37 -6.84 3.35
CA MET A 98 -4.57 -6.45 4.50
C MET A 98 -5.37 -6.51 5.80
N LEU A 99 -6.55 -5.90 5.87
CA LEU A 99 -7.35 -5.86 7.08
C LEU A 99 -7.84 -7.24 7.51
N ASN A 100 -8.26 -8.09 6.57
CA ASN A 100 -8.62 -9.47 6.89
C ASN A 100 -7.39 -10.30 7.26
N GLY A 101 -6.26 -10.07 6.59
CA GLY A 101 -5.01 -10.76 6.87
C GLY A 101 -4.50 -10.48 8.28
N VAL A 102 -4.37 -9.21 8.68
CA VAL A 102 -3.88 -8.83 10.02
C VAL A 102 -4.82 -9.27 11.15
N ARG A 103 -6.11 -9.46 10.87
CA ARG A 103 -7.06 -10.04 11.83
C ARG A 103 -6.78 -11.51 12.13
N LEU A 104 -6.24 -12.26 11.15
CA LEU A 104 -6.05 -13.71 11.21
C LEU A 104 -4.59 -14.11 11.51
N THR A 105 -3.64 -13.18 11.42
CA THR A 105 -2.21 -13.44 11.68
C THR A 105 -1.65 -12.51 12.76
N SER A 106 -0.41 -12.79 13.19
CA SER A 106 0.29 -11.90 14.12
C SER A 106 0.79 -10.62 13.43
N ALA A 107 0.94 -9.53 14.21
CA ALA A 107 1.51 -8.29 13.71
C ALA A 107 2.95 -8.47 13.21
N LEU A 108 3.75 -9.30 13.90
CA LEU A 108 5.11 -9.64 13.49
C LEU A 108 5.13 -10.31 12.12
N ALA A 109 4.26 -11.30 11.90
CA ALA A 109 4.16 -11.98 10.63
C ALA A 109 3.74 -11.07 9.49
N ALA A 110 2.74 -10.22 9.73
CA ALA A 110 2.32 -9.22 8.76
C ALA A 110 3.47 -8.25 8.43
N GLY A 111 4.24 -7.81 9.44
CA GLY A 111 5.43 -6.97 9.26
C GLY A 111 6.51 -7.62 8.40
N ILE A 112 6.83 -8.90 8.66
CA ILE A 112 7.83 -9.64 7.87
C ILE A 112 7.35 -9.84 6.43
N ILE A 113 6.08 -10.21 6.23
CA ILE A 113 5.52 -10.39 4.88
C ILE A 113 5.52 -9.06 4.12
N THR A 114 5.12 -7.96 4.74
CA THR A 114 5.13 -6.63 4.10
C THR A 114 6.55 -6.14 3.78
N SER A 115 7.58 -6.61 4.48
CA SER A 115 8.98 -6.31 4.14
C SER A 115 9.42 -6.86 2.78
N THR A 116 8.64 -7.77 2.17
CA THR A 116 8.88 -8.31 0.83
C THR A 116 8.41 -7.37 -0.29
N ILE A 117 7.66 -6.29 0.00
CA ILE A 117 7.15 -5.35 -1.01
C ILE A 117 8.24 -4.85 -1.97
N PRO A 118 9.44 -4.41 -1.53
CA PRO A 118 10.47 -3.97 -2.45
C PRO A 118 10.90 -5.05 -3.45
N ALA A 119 10.95 -6.28 -3.00
CA ALA A 119 11.32 -7.43 -3.83
C ALA A 119 10.23 -7.75 -4.87
N THR A 120 8.97 -7.76 -4.45
CA THR A 120 7.83 -8.02 -5.35
C THR A 120 7.62 -6.89 -6.35
N VAL A 121 7.81 -5.62 -5.96
CA VAL A 121 7.80 -4.47 -6.87
C VAL A 121 8.91 -4.59 -7.92
N ALA A 122 10.12 -4.95 -7.51
CA ALA A 122 11.24 -5.11 -8.43
C ALA A 122 11.01 -6.25 -9.43
N LEU A 123 10.49 -7.38 -8.95
CA LEU A 123 10.13 -8.53 -9.78
C LEU A 123 9.03 -8.16 -10.79
N LEU A 124 7.98 -7.51 -10.33
CA LEU A 124 6.86 -7.10 -11.18
C LEU A 124 7.28 -6.03 -12.20
N SER A 125 8.13 -5.08 -11.80
CA SER A 125 8.70 -4.08 -12.72
C SER A 125 9.53 -4.76 -13.82
N TRP A 126 10.28 -5.80 -13.49
CA TRP A 126 11.00 -6.59 -14.49
C TRP A 126 10.05 -7.30 -15.46
N LEU A 127 9.03 -7.98 -14.95
CA LEU A 127 8.09 -8.74 -15.78
C LEU A 127 7.24 -7.83 -16.69
N VAL A 128 6.76 -6.68 -16.15
CA VAL A 128 5.81 -5.79 -16.86
C VAL A 128 6.52 -4.71 -17.68
N LEU A 129 7.56 -4.08 -17.12
CA LEU A 129 8.29 -2.99 -17.74
C LEU A 129 9.55 -3.48 -18.46
N ARG A 130 9.89 -4.78 -18.34
CA ARG A 130 11.11 -5.40 -18.87
C ARG A 130 12.41 -4.71 -18.39
N GLU A 131 12.35 -4.02 -17.27
CA GLU A 131 13.54 -3.45 -16.63
C GLU A 131 14.34 -4.58 -16.00
N LYS A 132 15.56 -4.83 -16.49
CA LYS A 132 16.43 -5.90 -15.96
C LYS A 132 16.78 -5.60 -14.49
N PRO A 133 16.47 -6.51 -13.55
CA PRO A 133 16.81 -6.31 -12.14
C PRO A 133 18.34 -6.27 -11.97
N SER A 134 18.81 -5.38 -11.12
CA SER A 134 20.21 -5.36 -10.73
C SER A 134 20.56 -6.58 -9.88
N GLY A 135 21.83 -6.98 -9.82
CA GLY A 135 22.27 -8.06 -8.93
C GLY A 135 21.87 -7.83 -7.46
N ARG A 136 21.89 -6.58 -7.01
CA ARG A 136 21.41 -6.19 -5.67
C ARG A 136 19.91 -6.47 -5.50
N THR A 137 19.11 -6.20 -6.51
CA THR A 137 17.68 -6.49 -6.52
C THR A 137 17.42 -7.98 -6.38
N LEU A 138 18.17 -8.83 -7.12
CA LEU A 138 18.05 -10.29 -7.02
C LEU A 138 18.39 -10.78 -5.62
N VAL A 139 19.47 -10.28 -5.01
CA VAL A 139 19.81 -10.60 -3.61
C VAL A 139 18.68 -10.20 -2.66
N SER A 140 18.11 -9.00 -2.81
CA SER A 140 16.98 -8.55 -1.99
C SER A 140 15.75 -9.45 -2.14
N VAL A 141 15.42 -9.88 -3.35
CA VAL A 141 14.32 -10.82 -3.63
C VAL A 141 14.58 -12.16 -2.93
N THR A 142 15.79 -12.70 -3.08
CA THR A 142 16.16 -13.98 -2.47
C THR A 142 16.09 -13.92 -0.95
N LEU A 143 16.62 -12.85 -0.33
CA LEU A 143 16.56 -12.65 1.12
C LEU A 143 15.11 -12.48 1.61
N ALA A 144 14.27 -11.77 0.87
CA ALA A 144 12.86 -11.60 1.21
C ALA A 144 12.10 -12.93 1.17
N VAL A 145 12.31 -13.72 0.11
CA VAL A 145 11.71 -15.06 -0.01
C VAL A 145 12.21 -16.00 1.09
N ALA A 146 13.51 -16.00 1.37
CA ALA A 146 14.09 -16.77 2.47
C ALA A 146 13.51 -16.36 3.83
N GLY A 147 13.37 -15.05 4.09
CA GLY A 147 12.78 -14.54 5.33
C GLY A 147 11.32 -15.00 5.52
N VAL A 148 10.51 -14.94 4.47
CA VAL A 148 9.12 -15.46 4.53
C VAL A 148 9.10 -16.97 4.70
N ALA A 149 9.99 -17.72 4.03
CA ALA A 149 10.09 -19.16 4.16
C ALA A 149 10.51 -19.57 5.58
N LEU A 150 11.52 -18.90 6.16
CA LEU A 150 11.95 -19.11 7.55
C LEU A 150 10.83 -18.81 8.54
N LEU A 151 10.11 -17.72 8.36
CA LEU A 151 8.96 -17.38 9.20
C LEU A 151 7.90 -18.47 9.19
N ASN A 152 7.61 -19.06 8.04
CA ASN A 152 6.62 -20.11 7.93
C ASN A 152 7.18 -21.47 8.46
N ALA A 153 8.48 -21.70 8.39
CA ALA A 153 9.14 -22.91 8.91
C ALA A 153 9.25 -22.86 10.45
N ASP A 154 9.63 -21.74 11.03
CA ASP A 154 9.77 -21.55 12.49
C ASP A 154 8.42 -21.68 13.22
N ARG A 155 7.33 -21.37 12.55
CA ARG A 155 5.97 -21.56 13.06
C ARG A 155 5.59 -23.03 13.30
N GLY A 156 6.31 -23.98 12.72
CA GLY A 156 6.24 -25.38 13.15
C GLY A 156 6.59 -25.57 14.63
N GLY A 157 7.42 -24.68 15.21
CA GLY A 157 7.77 -24.64 16.63
C GLY A 157 6.76 -23.85 17.49
N GLU A 158 6.31 -22.69 17.01
CA GLU A 158 5.34 -21.82 17.72
C GLU A 158 3.93 -22.44 17.76
N PHE A 159 3.59 -23.30 16.79
CA PHE A 159 2.35 -24.06 16.72
C PHE A 159 2.50 -25.52 17.16
N ALA A 160 3.65 -25.95 17.70
CA ALA A 160 3.85 -27.29 18.18
C ALA A 160 2.87 -27.71 19.31
N GLY A 161 2.06 -26.80 19.82
CA GLY A 161 0.96 -27.03 20.75
C GLY A 161 -0.37 -26.40 20.37
N ALA A 162 -0.45 -25.71 19.23
CA ALA A 162 -1.67 -25.04 18.79
C ALA A 162 -2.62 -26.01 18.08
N ALA A 163 -3.93 -25.81 18.24
CA ALA A 163 -4.91 -26.59 17.50
C ALA A 163 -4.71 -26.43 15.97
N PRO A 164 -4.90 -27.49 15.18
CA PRO A 164 -4.75 -27.44 13.71
C PRO A 164 -5.56 -26.32 13.04
N ALA A 165 -6.70 -25.97 13.62
CA ALA A 165 -7.56 -24.87 13.16
C ALA A 165 -6.87 -23.50 13.30
N ASP A 166 -6.11 -23.26 14.35
CA ASP A 166 -5.42 -21.98 14.58
C ASP A 166 -4.22 -21.83 13.64
N ALA A 167 -3.51 -22.90 13.35
CA ALA A 167 -2.45 -22.93 12.35
C ALA A 167 -2.99 -22.65 10.95
N ALA A 168 -4.12 -23.24 10.57
CA ALA A 168 -4.77 -23.00 9.28
C ALA A 168 -5.26 -21.54 9.16
N ARG A 169 -5.82 -20.96 10.23
CA ARG A 169 -6.24 -19.54 10.26
C ARG A 169 -5.05 -18.61 10.08
N ALA A 170 -3.95 -18.85 10.77
CA ALA A 170 -2.75 -18.04 10.65
C ALA A 170 -2.13 -18.13 9.25
N LEU A 171 -2.11 -19.32 8.64
CA LEU A 171 -1.65 -19.52 7.27
C LEU A 171 -2.53 -18.73 6.27
N LEU A 172 -3.86 -18.79 6.44
CA LEU A 172 -4.78 -17.99 5.63
C LEU A 172 -4.50 -16.48 5.81
N GLY A 173 -4.29 -16.02 7.04
CA GLY A 173 -3.92 -14.62 7.34
C GLY A 173 -2.64 -14.20 6.61
N ASN A 174 -1.61 -15.05 6.63
CA ASN A 174 -0.35 -14.79 5.91
C ASN A 174 -0.55 -14.76 4.39
N ALA A 175 -1.36 -15.67 3.84
CA ALA A 175 -1.67 -15.68 2.41
C ALA A 175 -2.42 -14.41 1.99
N LEU A 176 -3.34 -13.90 2.82
CA LEU A 176 -4.04 -12.64 2.58
C LEU A 176 -3.09 -11.44 2.62
N VAL A 177 -2.18 -11.37 3.60
CA VAL A 177 -1.16 -10.31 3.67
C VAL A 177 -0.23 -10.38 2.47
N MET A 178 0.21 -11.57 2.04
CA MET A 178 1.03 -11.72 0.84
C MET A 178 0.27 -11.27 -0.42
N SER A 179 -1.01 -11.58 -0.53
CA SER A 179 -1.86 -11.11 -1.62
C SER A 179 -2.02 -9.58 -1.61
N ALA A 180 -2.08 -8.96 -0.42
CA ALA A 180 -2.05 -7.50 -0.28
C ALA A 180 -0.71 -6.92 -0.77
N VAL A 181 0.42 -7.56 -0.45
CA VAL A 181 1.75 -7.18 -0.95
C VAL A 181 1.81 -7.22 -2.49
N LEU A 182 1.23 -8.23 -3.11
CA LEU A 182 1.13 -8.31 -4.57
C LEU A 182 0.27 -7.17 -5.14
N CYS A 183 -0.87 -6.87 -4.51
CA CYS A 183 -1.73 -5.75 -4.88
C CYS A 183 -0.99 -4.41 -4.80
N GLU A 184 -0.25 -4.16 -3.72
CA GLU A 184 0.59 -2.97 -3.56
C GLU A 184 1.66 -2.88 -4.64
N SER A 185 2.29 -3.99 -4.98
CA SER A 185 3.32 -4.04 -6.03
C SER A 185 2.76 -3.66 -7.41
N VAL A 186 1.57 -4.16 -7.75
CA VAL A 186 0.84 -3.77 -8.96
C VAL A 186 0.53 -2.28 -8.95
N TYR A 187 0.03 -1.76 -7.83
CA TYR A 187 -0.27 -0.34 -7.66
C TYR A 187 0.96 0.54 -7.86
N VAL A 188 2.11 0.19 -7.29
CA VAL A 188 3.37 0.94 -7.45
C VAL A 188 3.77 1.06 -8.92
N VAL A 189 3.70 -0.04 -9.67
CA VAL A 189 4.04 -0.06 -11.10
C VAL A 189 3.05 0.76 -11.93
N LEU A 190 1.75 0.65 -11.66
CA LEU A 190 0.70 1.38 -12.36
C LEU A 190 0.75 2.88 -12.07
N SER A 191 0.98 3.26 -10.80
CA SER A 191 1.00 4.67 -10.36
C SER A 191 2.12 5.46 -11.02
N ARG A 192 3.30 4.85 -11.20
CA ARG A 192 4.43 5.48 -11.90
C ARG A 192 4.05 5.91 -13.31
N ARG A 193 3.28 5.10 -14.01
CA ARG A 193 2.86 5.38 -15.40
C ARG A 193 1.85 6.54 -15.47
N LEU A 194 0.85 6.51 -14.60
CA LEU A 194 -0.25 7.47 -14.65
C LEU A 194 0.13 8.87 -14.16
N THR A 195 1.06 8.97 -13.20
CA THR A 195 1.55 10.26 -12.67
C THR A 195 2.33 11.11 -13.70
N GLN A 196 2.65 10.54 -14.86
CA GLN A 196 3.26 11.32 -15.96
C GLN A 196 2.22 12.16 -16.72
N THR A 197 0.95 11.77 -16.72
CA THR A 197 -0.11 12.39 -17.51
C THR A 197 -1.16 13.11 -16.65
N LEU A 198 -1.46 12.60 -15.45
CA LEU A 198 -2.47 13.16 -14.56
C LEU A 198 -1.87 13.76 -13.29
N PRO A 199 -2.49 14.81 -12.71
CA PRO A 199 -2.11 15.36 -11.42
C PRO A 199 -2.31 14.34 -10.29
N ALA A 200 -1.35 14.26 -9.36
CA ALA A 200 -1.36 13.33 -8.23
C ALA A 200 -2.68 13.37 -7.44
N ILE A 201 -3.19 14.55 -7.15
CA ILE A 201 -4.40 14.71 -6.33
C ILE A 201 -5.67 14.21 -7.05
N GLU A 202 -5.74 14.36 -8.37
CA GLU A 202 -6.86 13.86 -9.16
C GLU A 202 -6.83 12.33 -9.23
N ILE A 203 -5.64 11.73 -9.39
CA ILE A 203 -5.47 10.28 -9.32
C ILE A 203 -5.97 9.78 -7.96
N CYS A 204 -5.52 10.39 -6.85
CA CYS A 204 -5.96 10.04 -5.50
C CYS A 204 -7.48 10.13 -5.35
N ALA A 205 -8.09 11.24 -5.79
CA ALA A 205 -9.53 11.45 -5.68
C ALA A 205 -10.31 10.36 -6.43
N TYR A 206 -10.00 10.14 -7.71
CA TYR A 206 -10.74 9.18 -8.53
C TYR A 206 -10.49 7.72 -8.14
N THR A 207 -9.27 7.35 -7.72
CA THR A 207 -9.01 5.99 -7.22
C THR A 207 -9.76 5.70 -5.92
N HIS A 208 -9.90 6.68 -5.01
CA HIS A 208 -10.70 6.53 -3.80
C HIS A 208 -12.20 6.52 -4.08
N LEU A 209 -12.67 7.32 -5.04
CA LEU A 209 -14.08 7.27 -5.48
C LEU A 209 -14.44 5.90 -6.05
N ILE A 210 -13.62 5.37 -6.95
CA ILE A 210 -13.82 4.03 -7.50
C ILE A 210 -13.72 2.98 -6.38
N GLY A 211 -12.75 3.11 -5.48
CA GLY A 211 -12.61 2.24 -4.30
C GLY A 211 -13.84 2.26 -3.39
N ALA A 212 -14.43 3.43 -3.15
CA ALA A 212 -15.67 3.59 -2.39
C ALA A 212 -16.85 2.88 -3.08
N LEU A 213 -16.99 3.04 -4.39
CA LEU A 213 -18.04 2.37 -5.17
C LEU A 213 -17.89 0.84 -5.16
N LEU A 214 -16.65 0.34 -5.24
CA LEU A 214 -16.37 -1.09 -5.13
C LEU A 214 -16.66 -1.64 -3.72
N MET A 215 -16.40 -0.81 -2.68
CA MET A 215 -16.63 -1.20 -1.29
C MET A 215 -18.08 -1.10 -0.84
N LEU A 216 -18.88 -0.25 -1.51
CA LEU A 216 -20.26 0.03 -1.13
C LEU A 216 -21.12 -1.24 -0.95
N PRO A 217 -21.16 -2.20 -1.89
CA PRO A 217 -21.99 -3.39 -1.73
C PRO A 217 -21.55 -4.28 -0.55
N LEU A 218 -20.27 -4.29 -0.20
CA LEU A 218 -19.72 -5.10 0.89
C LEU A 218 -19.88 -4.44 2.27
N GLY A 219 -19.83 -3.10 2.31
CA GLY A 219 -19.91 -2.35 3.56
C GLY A 219 -21.34 -1.93 3.94
N LEU A 220 -22.29 -1.96 3.00
CA LEU A 220 -23.64 -1.49 3.24
C LEU A 220 -24.41 -2.40 4.21
N ALA A 221 -24.30 -3.70 4.08
CA ALA A 221 -24.98 -4.64 4.97
C ALA A 221 -24.49 -4.48 6.43
N PRO A 222 -23.18 -4.47 6.74
CA PRO A 222 -22.71 -4.16 8.07
C PRO A 222 -23.10 -2.76 8.57
N LEU A 223 -23.17 -1.76 7.70
CA LEU A 223 -23.58 -0.40 8.06
C LEU A 223 -25.02 -0.35 8.60
N LEU A 224 -25.91 -1.17 8.03
CA LEU A 224 -27.34 -1.22 8.41
C LEU A 224 -27.62 -2.08 9.65
N THR A 225 -26.70 -2.99 10.00
CA THR A 225 -26.92 -3.98 11.07
C THR A 225 -26.04 -3.76 12.31
N PHE A 226 -24.95 -3.01 12.18
CA PHE A 226 -23.99 -2.78 13.24
C PHE A 226 -24.41 -1.60 14.13
N ASP A 227 -24.30 -1.79 15.45
CA ASP A 227 -24.58 -0.76 16.45
C ASP A 227 -23.44 0.26 16.51
N LEU A 228 -23.52 1.31 15.69
CA LEU A 228 -22.52 2.37 15.62
C LEU A 228 -22.35 3.14 16.97
N PRO A 229 -23.41 3.42 17.75
CA PRO A 229 -23.31 4.04 19.07
C PRO A 229 -22.49 3.24 20.08
N SER A 230 -22.37 1.91 19.93
CA SER A 230 -21.57 1.07 20.84
C SER A 230 -20.05 1.26 20.66
N VAL A 231 -19.61 1.90 19.58
CA VAL A 231 -18.18 2.09 19.28
C VAL A 231 -17.60 3.19 20.18
N PRO A 232 -16.52 2.91 20.96
CA PRO A 232 -15.89 3.88 21.81
C PRO A 232 -15.40 5.13 21.05
N PRO A 233 -15.50 6.35 21.64
CA PRO A 233 -15.12 7.59 20.97
C PRO A 233 -13.67 7.62 20.44
N HIS A 234 -12.73 7.00 21.16
CA HIS A 234 -11.32 6.95 20.74
C HIS A 234 -11.14 6.13 19.43
N ILE A 235 -11.95 5.09 19.22
CA ILE A 235 -11.94 4.30 17.96
C ILE A 235 -12.41 5.17 16.80
N TRP A 236 -13.40 6.04 16.98
CA TRP A 236 -13.80 6.99 15.93
C TRP A 236 -12.66 7.96 15.58
N GLY A 237 -11.90 8.41 16.57
CA GLY A 237 -10.68 9.19 16.33
C GLY A 237 -9.67 8.43 15.48
N LEU A 238 -9.45 7.14 15.76
CA LEU A 238 -8.58 6.28 14.97
C LEU A 238 -9.11 6.05 13.54
N VAL A 239 -10.43 5.88 13.36
CA VAL A 239 -11.05 5.73 12.02
C VAL A 239 -10.82 6.97 11.17
N VAL A 240 -11.05 8.17 11.73
CA VAL A 240 -10.81 9.44 11.01
C VAL A 240 -9.32 9.62 10.71
N TRP A 241 -8.45 9.40 11.69
CA TRP A 241 -7.00 9.46 11.48
C TRP A 241 -6.55 8.50 10.38
N TYR A 242 -6.99 7.26 10.44
CA TYR A 242 -6.66 6.25 9.44
C TYR A 242 -7.15 6.66 8.04
N ALA A 243 -8.39 7.16 7.94
CA ALA A 243 -8.94 7.62 6.67
C ALA A 243 -8.12 8.76 6.06
N LEU A 244 -7.70 9.74 6.87
CA LEU A 244 -6.90 10.87 6.39
C LEU A 244 -5.47 10.47 6.08
N SER A 245 -4.82 9.76 7.00
CA SER A 245 -3.40 9.39 6.86
C SER A 245 -3.16 8.37 5.76
N ALA A 246 -3.96 7.29 5.70
CA ALA A 246 -3.79 6.22 4.72
C ALA A 246 -4.36 6.56 3.33
N SER A 247 -5.44 7.36 3.26
CA SER A 247 -6.13 7.59 1.99
C SER A 247 -5.80 8.94 1.35
N LEU A 248 -5.63 10.00 2.15
CA LEU A 248 -5.37 11.34 1.62
C LEU A 248 -3.85 11.64 1.61
N PHE A 249 -3.25 11.67 2.81
CA PHE A 249 -1.87 12.17 2.93
C PHE A 249 -0.85 11.21 2.33
N SER A 250 -0.93 9.90 2.64
CA SER A 250 0.02 8.92 2.11
C SER A 250 -0.06 8.78 0.59
N PHE A 251 -1.27 8.70 0.03
CA PHE A 251 -1.46 8.62 -1.43
C PHE A 251 -0.96 9.88 -2.13
N TRP A 252 -1.28 11.05 -1.61
CA TRP A 252 -0.83 12.31 -2.20
C TRP A 252 0.70 12.46 -2.17
N LEU A 253 1.32 12.16 -1.04
CA LEU A 253 2.78 12.16 -0.90
C LEU A 253 3.42 11.13 -1.83
N TRP A 254 2.88 9.91 -1.85
CA TRP A 254 3.34 8.85 -2.74
C TRP A 254 3.30 9.28 -4.22
N MET A 255 2.16 9.76 -4.68
CA MET A 255 2.00 10.19 -6.07
C MET A 255 2.91 11.36 -6.43
N LYS A 256 3.18 12.28 -5.51
CA LYS A 256 4.18 13.35 -5.72
C LYS A 256 5.59 12.80 -5.83
N GLY A 257 5.95 11.86 -4.98
CA GLY A 257 7.30 11.27 -4.96
C GLY A 257 7.55 10.37 -6.18
N ILE A 258 6.64 9.44 -6.48
CA ILE A 258 6.80 8.42 -7.53
C ILE A 258 6.89 9.02 -8.94
N ARG A 259 6.34 10.21 -9.15
CA ARG A 259 6.44 10.90 -10.44
C ARG A 259 7.90 11.14 -10.86
N HIS A 260 8.77 11.35 -9.89
CA HIS A 260 10.17 11.75 -10.12
C HIS A 260 11.17 10.62 -9.80
N VAL A 261 10.70 9.49 -9.28
CA VAL A 261 11.52 8.35 -8.89
C VAL A 261 11.16 7.13 -9.74
N PRO A 262 12.13 6.43 -10.34
CA PRO A 262 11.89 5.17 -11.06
C PRO A 262 11.21 4.12 -10.18
N ALA A 263 10.32 3.28 -10.74
CA ALA A 263 9.52 2.33 -9.98
C ALA A 263 10.37 1.34 -9.16
N HIS A 264 11.47 0.84 -9.73
CA HIS A 264 12.39 -0.08 -9.05
C HIS A 264 13.09 0.55 -7.84
N LEU A 265 13.35 1.88 -7.87
CA LEU A 265 13.88 2.62 -6.71
C LEU A 265 12.78 2.99 -5.73
N ALA A 266 11.57 3.30 -6.22
CA ALA A 266 10.42 3.55 -5.35
C ALA A 266 10.12 2.35 -4.46
N GLY A 267 10.26 1.14 -4.97
CA GLY A 267 10.16 -0.09 -4.19
C GLY A 267 11.09 -0.15 -2.97
N VAL A 268 12.27 0.47 -3.03
CA VAL A 268 13.19 0.52 -1.86
C VAL A 268 12.58 1.34 -0.72
N PHE A 269 11.86 2.41 -1.02
CA PHE A 269 11.23 3.24 0.01
C PHE A 269 10.05 2.55 0.69
N THR A 270 9.45 1.53 0.08
CA THR A 270 8.40 0.74 0.72
C THR A 270 8.92 -0.07 1.93
N SER A 271 10.24 -0.27 2.07
CA SER A 271 10.83 -0.89 3.26
C SER A 271 10.65 -0.08 4.56
N VAL A 272 10.28 1.19 4.46
CA VAL A 272 9.93 2.03 5.62
C VAL A 272 8.62 1.56 6.27
N LEU A 273 7.71 0.98 5.49
CA LEU A 273 6.40 0.52 5.96
C LEU A 273 6.49 -0.47 7.14
N PRO A 274 7.23 -1.60 7.05
CA PRO A 274 7.34 -2.54 8.16
C PRO A 274 8.02 -1.94 9.39
N ILE A 275 8.99 -1.03 9.22
CA ILE A 275 9.65 -0.34 10.31
C ILE A 275 8.65 0.53 11.07
N ALA A 276 7.85 1.34 10.34
CA ALA A 276 6.83 2.18 10.93
C ALA A 276 5.69 1.36 11.56
N ALA A 277 5.33 0.22 10.96
CA ALA A 277 4.35 -0.70 11.54
C ALA A 277 4.83 -1.27 12.88
N ALA A 278 6.08 -1.71 12.97
CA ALA A 278 6.68 -2.22 14.20
C ALA A 278 6.71 -1.12 15.29
N ALA A 279 7.14 0.09 14.96
CA ALA A 279 7.18 1.21 15.90
C ALA A 279 5.80 1.62 16.43
N ALA A 280 4.75 1.52 15.61
CA ALA A 280 3.38 1.84 16.03
C ALA A 280 2.72 0.77 16.94
N MET A 281 3.33 -0.41 17.06
CA MET A 281 2.81 -1.50 17.90
C MET A 281 3.50 -1.57 19.26
N THR A 282 4.59 -0.84 19.47
CA THR A 282 5.34 -0.80 20.73
C THR A 282 4.84 0.29 21.69
N ASN A 283 3.95 1.14 21.24
CA ASN A 283 3.26 2.18 22.01
C ASN A 283 1.78 1.82 22.25
#